data_67d3a896985a4803d33fcb0f6d32eda7
#
_entry.id   67d3a896985a4803d33fcb0f6d32eda7
#
_cell.length_a   1.000
_cell.length_b   1.000
_cell.length_c   1.000
_cell.angle_alpha   90.00
_cell.angle_beta   90.00
_cell.angle_gamma   90.00
#
_symmetry.space_group_name_H-M   'P 1'
#
loop_
_entity.id
_entity.type
_entity.pdbx_description
1 polymer ?
#
loop_
_entity_poly.entity_id
_entity_poly.type
_entity_poly.pdbx_seq_one_letter_code
_entity_poly.pdbx_strand_id
1 'polypeptide(L)'
;NAASMVKKIKVMTWPIPNEEHDAQEKNSGYFNRFKEGVIYKVAGRLQYSYFGELAFLYIREVLEENASGTKLDKNQEKYLAPIVLEDEVLGKLVLEKSEGLFEGKYDFAGNDITIYIEVEWDSKATWKKPLTVARDFAEHIASKDEVFRSYIASDEDLYDAALECVEEYEDECEIHFSTPEEFADALKGRMKYIFVNQNGSYTVGYDDGYVFGGHEIDVDVNSKGEMVCAEMR
;
A
#
# COMPACT_ATOMS: atom_id res chain seq x y z
N ASN A 1 2.11 -0.64 -33.24
CA ASN A 1 0.78 -0.47 -32.65
C ASN A 1 0.92 0.30 -31.33
N ALA A 2 0.59 1.62 -31.30
CA ALA A 2 0.88 2.52 -30.18
C ALA A 2 0.27 2.03 -28.86
N ALA A 3 -0.91 1.45 -28.85
CA ALA A 3 -1.56 0.91 -27.67
C ALA A 3 -0.82 -0.31 -27.05
N SER A 4 -0.13 -1.10 -27.88
CA SER A 4 0.73 -2.20 -27.41
C SER A 4 2.07 -1.71 -26.83
N MET A 5 2.51 -0.51 -27.24
CA MET A 5 3.76 0.09 -26.75
C MET A 5 3.60 0.72 -25.37
N VAL A 6 2.44 1.33 -25.09
CA VAL A 6 2.16 2.01 -23.80
C VAL A 6 2.26 1.03 -22.61
N LYS A 7 1.77 -0.22 -22.76
CA LYS A 7 1.91 -1.26 -21.73
C LYS A 7 3.35 -1.69 -21.41
N LYS A 8 4.32 -1.30 -22.22
CA LYS A 8 5.74 -1.69 -22.08
C LYS A 8 6.65 -0.58 -21.54
N ILE A 9 6.17 0.68 -21.49
CA ILE A 9 6.95 1.77 -20.94
C ILE A 9 6.92 1.64 -19.41
N LYS A 10 8.05 1.33 -18.81
CA LYS A 10 8.22 1.20 -17.35
C LYS A 10 8.91 2.40 -16.74
N VAL A 11 9.66 3.16 -17.52
CA VAL A 11 10.43 4.31 -17.04
C VAL A 11 10.27 5.48 -17.99
N MET A 12 9.94 6.63 -17.47
CA MET A 12 10.00 7.92 -18.16
C MET A 12 11.11 8.78 -17.56
N THR A 13 11.91 9.40 -18.42
CA THR A 13 12.99 10.28 -18.00
C THR A 13 12.89 11.57 -18.80
N TRP A 14 13.06 12.70 -18.12
CA TRP A 14 13.07 14.03 -18.73
C TRP A 14 14.13 14.93 -18.08
N PRO A 15 14.78 15.83 -18.84
CA PRO A 15 15.67 16.82 -18.27
C PRO A 15 14.86 17.86 -17.51
N ILE A 16 15.33 18.21 -16.33
CA ILE A 16 14.75 19.27 -15.52
C ILE A 16 15.74 20.45 -15.58
N PRO A 17 15.31 21.67 -15.97
CA PRO A 17 16.13 22.86 -15.86
C PRO A 17 16.55 23.11 -14.41
N ASN A 18 17.78 23.60 -14.19
CA ASN A 18 18.30 23.86 -12.84
C ASN A 18 17.39 24.77 -12.02
N GLU A 19 16.79 25.78 -12.64
CA GLU A 19 15.86 26.70 -11.96
C GLU A 19 14.59 25.97 -11.45
N GLU A 20 14.07 25.02 -12.23
CA GLU A 20 12.94 24.21 -11.84
C GLU A 20 13.32 23.21 -10.74
N HIS A 21 14.50 22.60 -10.85
CA HIS A 21 15.07 21.72 -9.83
C HIS A 21 15.20 22.44 -8.48
N ASP A 22 15.86 23.60 -8.46
CA ASP A 22 16.08 24.37 -7.24
C ASP A 22 14.78 24.86 -6.60
N ALA A 23 13.76 25.19 -7.42
CA ALA A 23 12.45 25.61 -6.93
C ALA A 23 11.67 24.43 -6.29
N GLN A 24 11.80 23.23 -6.84
CA GLN A 24 11.12 22.03 -6.33
C GLN A 24 11.81 21.47 -5.09
N GLU A 25 13.14 21.50 -5.02
CA GLU A 25 13.90 21.10 -3.85
C GLU A 25 13.54 21.95 -2.61
N LYS A 26 13.34 23.26 -2.79
CA LYS A 26 12.90 24.17 -1.72
C LYS A 26 11.49 23.92 -1.21
N ASN A 27 10.62 23.32 -2.02
CA ASN A 27 9.22 23.08 -1.68
C ASN A 27 8.97 21.64 -1.21
N SER A 28 10.01 20.84 -0.92
CA SER A 28 9.92 19.42 -0.54
C SER A 28 8.98 18.60 -1.42
N GLY A 29 8.73 19.05 -2.66
CA GLY A 29 7.85 18.39 -3.62
C GLY A 29 8.63 17.47 -4.55
N TYR A 30 8.12 16.28 -4.76
CA TYR A 30 8.54 15.44 -5.87
C TYR A 30 8.33 16.16 -7.20
N PHE A 31 9.15 15.85 -8.21
CA PHE A 31 9.09 16.45 -9.55
C PHE A 31 7.80 16.09 -10.29
N ASN A 32 6.68 16.70 -9.93
CA ASN A 32 5.33 16.43 -10.45
C ASN A 32 5.04 17.22 -11.73
N ARG A 33 5.93 17.12 -12.74
CA ARG A 33 5.68 17.77 -14.05
C ARG A 33 4.53 17.10 -14.80
N PHE A 34 4.36 15.80 -14.61
CA PHE A 34 3.31 15.02 -15.25
C PHE A 34 2.23 14.68 -14.23
N LYS A 35 1.03 15.19 -14.49
CA LYS A 35 -0.13 14.93 -13.65
C LYS A 35 -0.79 13.62 -14.07
N GLU A 36 -1.23 12.89 -13.09
CA GLU A 36 -1.97 11.66 -13.29
C GLU A 36 -3.28 11.91 -14.09
N GLY A 37 -3.65 10.96 -14.94
CA GLY A 37 -4.86 11.06 -15.75
C GLY A 37 -4.81 12.07 -16.89
N VAL A 38 -3.69 12.79 -17.08
CA VAL A 38 -3.52 13.79 -18.15
C VAL A 38 -2.82 13.18 -19.35
N ILE A 39 -3.32 13.47 -20.55
CA ILE A 39 -2.67 13.08 -21.81
C ILE A 39 -1.71 14.17 -22.22
N TYR A 40 -0.45 13.81 -22.37
CA TYR A 40 0.62 14.70 -22.84
C TYR A 40 1.07 14.29 -24.24
N LYS A 41 1.22 15.30 -25.12
CA LYS A 41 1.94 15.14 -26.36
C LYS A 41 3.38 15.55 -26.15
N VAL A 42 4.29 14.63 -26.37
CA VAL A 42 5.71 14.84 -26.09
C VAL A 42 6.58 14.55 -27.29
N ALA A 43 7.70 15.27 -27.41
CA ALA A 43 8.80 14.90 -28.28
C ALA A 43 9.85 14.18 -27.46
N GLY A 44 10.29 13.01 -27.92
CA GLY A 44 11.21 12.21 -27.15
C GLY A 44 11.76 11.03 -27.92
N ARG A 45 12.54 10.19 -27.24
CA ARG A 45 13.16 8.98 -27.79
C ARG A 45 12.69 7.77 -26.98
N LEU A 46 12.19 6.75 -27.65
CA LEU A 46 11.91 5.45 -27.06
C LEU A 46 13.14 4.55 -27.22
N GLN A 47 13.55 3.95 -26.13
CA GLN A 47 14.65 2.99 -26.09
C GLN A 47 14.19 1.71 -25.40
N TYR A 48 14.56 0.57 -25.90
CA TYR A 48 14.29 -0.72 -25.27
C TYR A 48 15.55 -1.21 -24.55
N SER A 49 15.35 -1.92 -23.44
CA SER A 49 16.44 -2.65 -22.78
C SER A 49 17.00 -3.71 -23.74
N TYR A 50 18.23 -4.15 -23.48
CA TYR A 50 18.90 -5.16 -24.31
C TYR A 50 18.08 -6.45 -24.45
N PHE A 51 17.33 -6.81 -23.41
CA PHE A 51 16.46 -8.00 -23.41
C PHE A 51 15.02 -7.72 -23.90
N GLY A 52 14.71 -6.50 -24.32
CA GLY A 52 13.40 -6.13 -24.87
C GLY A 52 12.24 -6.09 -23.87
N GLU A 53 12.50 -6.31 -22.58
CA GLU A 53 11.46 -6.40 -21.53
C GLU A 53 11.05 -5.03 -20.99
N LEU A 54 11.96 -4.06 -21.01
CA LEU A 54 11.73 -2.71 -20.51
C LEU A 54 11.84 -1.70 -21.64
N ALA A 55 10.90 -0.77 -21.69
CA ALA A 55 10.94 0.39 -22.56
C ALA A 55 11.14 1.66 -21.71
N PHE A 56 12.09 2.48 -22.15
CA PHE A 56 12.42 3.78 -21.57
C PHE A 56 11.96 4.87 -22.52
N LEU A 57 11.20 5.83 -22.03
CA LEU A 57 10.83 7.03 -22.77
C LEU A 57 11.63 8.22 -22.27
N TYR A 58 12.57 8.69 -23.08
CA TYR A 58 13.33 9.92 -22.83
C TYR A 58 12.56 11.08 -23.45
N ILE A 59 11.88 11.89 -22.62
CA ILE A 59 11.13 13.07 -23.05
C ILE A 59 12.11 14.24 -23.16
N ARG A 60 12.14 14.86 -24.33
CA ARG A 60 12.93 16.06 -24.57
C ARG A 60 12.10 17.34 -24.37
N GLU A 61 10.82 17.28 -24.76
CA GLU A 61 9.94 18.43 -24.76
C GLU A 61 8.49 18.01 -24.60
N VAL A 62 7.72 18.74 -23.82
CA VAL A 62 6.26 18.63 -23.76
C VAL A 62 5.69 19.61 -24.79
N LEU A 63 5.05 19.09 -25.83
CA LEU A 63 4.48 19.89 -26.92
C LEU A 63 3.06 20.38 -26.59
N GLU A 64 2.31 19.59 -25.83
CA GLU A 64 0.91 19.88 -25.47
C GLU A 64 0.54 19.18 -24.17
N GLU A 65 -0.04 19.88 -23.22
CA GLU A 65 -0.68 19.34 -22.02
C GLU A 65 -2.20 19.26 -22.26
N ASN A 66 -2.88 18.28 -21.72
CA ASN A 66 -4.30 18.00 -21.95
C ASN A 66 -4.64 17.76 -23.44
N ALA A 67 -3.77 17.06 -24.15
CA ALA A 67 -4.01 16.70 -25.53
C ALA A 67 -5.31 15.89 -25.66
N SER A 68 -6.14 16.24 -26.64
CA SER A 68 -7.45 15.63 -26.90
C SER A 68 -7.62 15.21 -28.35
N GLY A 69 -8.71 14.52 -28.70
CA GLY A 69 -8.94 13.99 -30.04
C GLY A 69 -8.00 12.84 -30.39
N THR A 70 -7.46 12.18 -29.40
CA THR A 70 -6.48 11.10 -29.55
C THR A 70 -7.11 9.72 -29.38
N LYS A 71 -6.38 8.66 -29.73
CA LYS A 71 -6.81 7.27 -29.44
C LYS A 71 -6.75 6.94 -27.94
N LEU A 72 -6.14 7.82 -27.13
CA LEU A 72 -5.98 7.65 -25.69
C LEU A 72 -7.18 8.19 -24.89
N ASP A 73 -8.04 9.03 -25.50
CA ASP A 73 -9.18 9.67 -24.81
C ASP A 73 -10.08 8.64 -24.11
N LYS A 74 -10.42 7.55 -24.81
CA LYS A 74 -11.21 6.45 -24.21
C LYS A 74 -10.48 5.74 -23.05
N ASN A 75 -9.16 5.66 -23.10
CA ASN A 75 -8.36 5.07 -22.03
C ASN A 75 -8.33 6.03 -20.83
N GLN A 76 -8.24 7.34 -21.09
CA GLN A 76 -8.30 8.37 -20.06
C GLN A 76 -9.66 8.36 -19.37
N GLU A 77 -10.77 8.35 -20.13
CA GLU A 77 -12.11 8.23 -19.56
C GLU A 77 -12.26 7.00 -18.67
N LYS A 78 -11.80 5.83 -19.15
CA LYS A 78 -11.78 4.59 -18.37
C LYS A 78 -10.92 4.68 -17.12
N TYR A 79 -9.76 5.35 -17.23
CA TYR A 79 -8.84 5.52 -16.12
C TYR A 79 -9.42 6.47 -15.07
N LEU A 80 -10.02 7.58 -15.47
CA LEU A 80 -10.60 8.58 -14.58
C LEU A 80 -11.94 8.14 -13.95
N ALA A 81 -12.66 7.21 -14.58
CA ALA A 81 -13.91 6.70 -14.02
C ALA A 81 -13.64 5.98 -12.69
N PRO A 82 -14.28 6.36 -11.57
CA PRO A 82 -14.06 5.69 -10.28
C PRO A 82 -14.48 4.22 -10.35
N ILE A 83 -13.76 3.38 -9.64
CA ILE A 83 -14.13 1.98 -9.44
C ILE A 83 -14.44 1.81 -7.95
N VAL A 84 -15.69 1.52 -7.67
CA VAL A 84 -16.19 1.25 -6.33
C VAL A 84 -16.76 -0.16 -6.31
N LEU A 85 -16.38 -0.92 -5.30
CA LEU A 85 -16.91 -2.26 -5.03
C LEU A 85 -17.69 -2.21 -3.72
N GLU A 86 -18.97 -2.54 -3.78
CA GLU A 86 -19.80 -2.78 -2.59
C GLU A 86 -19.73 -4.27 -2.28
N ASP A 87 -19.20 -4.60 -1.13
CA ASP A 87 -18.97 -5.97 -0.68
C ASP A 87 -19.80 -6.25 0.58
N GLU A 88 -20.44 -7.42 0.65
CA GLU A 88 -21.33 -7.76 1.77
C GLU A 88 -20.59 -7.89 3.11
N VAL A 89 -19.31 -8.28 3.08
CA VAL A 89 -18.47 -8.48 4.27
C VAL A 89 -17.58 -7.27 4.53
N LEU A 90 -16.90 -6.78 3.47
CA LEU A 90 -15.90 -5.72 3.58
C LEU A 90 -16.49 -4.30 3.48
N GLY A 91 -17.79 -4.19 3.13
CA GLY A 91 -18.42 -2.92 2.89
C GLY A 91 -17.95 -2.25 1.60
N LYS A 92 -17.80 -0.93 1.63
CA LYS A 92 -17.43 -0.14 0.46
C LYS A 92 -15.92 -0.08 0.30
N LEU A 93 -15.43 -0.53 -0.84
CA LEU A 93 -14.03 -0.44 -1.26
C LEU A 93 -13.90 0.51 -2.45
N VAL A 94 -12.93 1.40 -2.42
CA VAL A 94 -12.63 2.35 -3.50
C VAL A 94 -11.26 2.00 -4.08
N LEU A 95 -11.18 1.88 -5.41
CA LEU A 95 -9.92 1.54 -6.07
C LEU A 95 -9.10 2.79 -6.39
N GLU A 96 -7.94 2.91 -5.74
CA GLU A 96 -6.88 3.84 -6.14
C GLU A 96 -6.07 3.19 -7.28
N LYS A 97 -6.27 3.69 -8.49
CA LYS A 97 -5.73 3.04 -9.70
C LYS A 97 -4.25 3.23 -9.90
N SER A 98 -3.69 4.34 -9.42
CA SER A 98 -2.26 4.63 -9.50
C SER A 98 -1.45 3.61 -8.72
N GLU A 99 -1.98 3.17 -7.60
CA GLU A 99 -1.34 2.22 -6.70
C GLU A 99 -1.81 0.79 -6.94
N GLY A 100 -2.95 0.61 -7.59
CA GLY A 100 -3.55 -0.71 -7.80
C GLY A 100 -4.12 -1.28 -6.51
N LEU A 101 -4.64 -0.41 -5.62
CA LEU A 101 -5.14 -0.78 -4.31
C LEU A 101 -6.62 -0.46 -4.17
N PHE A 102 -7.42 -1.44 -3.74
CA PHE A 102 -8.68 -1.14 -3.10
C PHE A 102 -8.42 -0.73 -1.66
N GLU A 103 -9.04 0.38 -1.25
CA GLU A 103 -9.07 0.84 0.12
C GLU A 103 -10.49 0.83 0.65
N GLY A 104 -10.65 0.38 1.88
CA GLY A 104 -11.91 0.37 2.62
C GLY A 104 -11.69 0.43 4.11
N LYS A 105 -12.78 0.60 4.86
CA LYS A 105 -12.77 0.59 6.31
C LYS A 105 -13.69 -0.49 6.85
N TYR A 106 -13.24 -1.16 7.89
CA TYR A 106 -13.97 -2.22 8.58
C TYR A 106 -14.00 -1.92 10.08
N ASP A 107 -15.19 -1.89 10.68
CA ASP A 107 -15.33 -1.74 12.13
C ASP A 107 -15.02 -3.06 12.83
N PHE A 108 -14.03 -3.05 13.71
CA PHE A 108 -13.73 -4.17 14.58
C PHE A 108 -13.68 -3.70 16.03
N ALA A 109 -14.66 -4.13 16.83
CA ALA A 109 -14.78 -3.81 18.25
C ALA A 109 -14.82 -2.29 18.55
N GLY A 110 -15.35 -1.49 17.61
CA GLY A 110 -15.44 -0.04 17.72
C GLY A 110 -14.20 0.71 17.21
N ASN A 111 -13.26 0.02 16.58
CA ASN A 111 -12.09 0.62 15.94
C ASN A 111 -12.18 0.45 14.42
N ASP A 112 -11.92 1.53 13.70
CA ASP A 112 -11.83 1.52 12.25
C ASP A 112 -10.49 0.91 11.81
N ILE A 113 -10.55 -0.29 11.19
CA ILE A 113 -9.41 -0.92 10.55
C ILE A 113 -9.41 -0.57 9.07
N THR A 114 -8.27 -0.16 8.53
CA THR A 114 -8.13 0.07 7.09
C THR A 114 -7.79 -1.23 6.37
N ILE A 115 -8.53 -1.53 5.31
CA ILE A 115 -8.30 -2.69 4.46
C ILE A 115 -7.71 -2.21 3.15
N TYR A 116 -6.51 -2.68 2.82
CA TYR A 116 -5.84 -2.49 1.54
C TYR A 116 -5.78 -3.80 0.79
N ILE A 117 -6.18 -3.80 -0.48
CA ILE A 117 -6.18 -5.01 -1.32
C ILE A 117 -5.51 -4.71 -2.65
N GLU A 118 -4.33 -5.30 -2.86
CA GLU A 118 -3.54 -5.13 -4.09
C GLU A 118 -4.19 -5.88 -5.26
N VAL A 119 -4.39 -5.15 -6.38
CA VAL A 119 -4.99 -5.69 -7.60
C VAL A 119 -4.43 -5.00 -8.85
N GLU A 120 -4.59 -5.61 -10.02
CA GLU A 120 -4.46 -4.90 -11.29
C GLU A 120 -5.78 -4.16 -11.59
N TRP A 121 -5.75 -2.83 -11.66
CA TRP A 121 -6.96 -2.02 -11.81
C TRP A 121 -7.75 -2.32 -13.09
N ASP A 122 -7.11 -2.79 -14.17
CA ASP A 122 -7.71 -3.09 -15.47
C ASP A 122 -7.99 -4.59 -15.70
N SER A 123 -7.73 -5.44 -14.69
CA SER A 123 -7.85 -6.90 -14.76
C SER A 123 -8.64 -7.48 -13.58
N LYS A 124 -9.96 -7.56 -13.72
CA LYS A 124 -10.83 -8.13 -12.67
C LYS A 124 -10.48 -9.58 -12.29
N ALA A 125 -9.74 -10.28 -13.15
CA ALA A 125 -9.29 -11.66 -12.84
C ALA A 125 -8.34 -11.71 -11.64
N THR A 126 -7.56 -10.65 -11.41
CA THR A 126 -6.61 -10.55 -10.29
C THR A 126 -7.30 -10.23 -8.95
N TRP A 127 -8.55 -9.77 -8.97
CA TRP A 127 -9.26 -9.33 -7.76
C TRP A 127 -9.76 -10.47 -6.90
N LYS A 128 -10.08 -11.62 -7.52
CA LYS A 128 -10.79 -12.72 -6.85
C LYS A 128 -10.02 -13.26 -5.64
N LYS A 129 -8.74 -13.56 -5.80
CA LYS A 129 -7.94 -14.19 -4.75
C LYS A 129 -7.75 -13.28 -3.53
N PRO A 130 -7.24 -12.03 -3.68
CA PRO A 130 -7.03 -11.16 -2.54
C PRO A 130 -8.36 -10.75 -1.86
N LEU A 131 -9.44 -10.53 -2.62
CA LEU A 131 -10.77 -10.29 -2.03
C LEU A 131 -11.27 -11.49 -1.20
N THR A 132 -11.00 -12.72 -1.64
CA THR A 132 -11.38 -13.91 -0.87
C THR A 132 -10.61 -13.98 0.46
N VAL A 133 -9.31 -13.66 0.45
CA VAL A 133 -8.47 -13.60 1.65
C VAL A 133 -8.95 -12.51 2.61
N ALA A 134 -9.23 -11.32 2.08
CA ALA A 134 -9.72 -10.19 2.89
C ALA A 134 -11.07 -10.50 3.56
N ARG A 135 -12.01 -11.15 2.85
CA ARG A 135 -13.29 -11.57 3.43
C ARG A 135 -13.11 -12.62 4.53
N ASP A 136 -12.33 -13.67 4.27
CA ASP A 136 -12.02 -14.69 5.28
C ASP A 136 -11.36 -14.08 6.52
N PHE A 137 -10.49 -13.08 6.30
CA PHE A 137 -9.90 -12.35 7.40
C PHE A 137 -10.96 -11.60 8.21
N ALA A 138 -11.82 -10.82 7.57
CA ALA A 138 -12.85 -10.01 8.23
C ALA A 138 -13.89 -10.88 8.97
N GLU A 139 -14.31 -12.01 8.37
CA GLU A 139 -15.25 -12.94 9.00
C GLU A 139 -14.69 -13.63 10.25
N HIS A 140 -13.36 -13.74 10.36
CA HIS A 140 -12.67 -14.43 11.46
C HIS A 140 -11.76 -13.49 12.26
N ILE A 141 -11.93 -12.18 12.13
CA ILE A 141 -11.01 -11.17 12.65
C ILE A 141 -10.74 -11.31 14.15
N ALA A 142 -11.78 -11.62 14.96
CA ALA A 142 -11.61 -11.73 16.40
C ALA A 142 -10.68 -12.88 16.81
N SER A 143 -10.82 -14.04 16.18
CA SER A 143 -9.93 -15.19 16.46
C SER A 143 -8.55 -14.99 15.86
N LYS A 144 -8.44 -14.33 14.71
CA LYS A 144 -7.16 -14.01 14.10
C LYS A 144 -6.39 -12.97 14.92
N ASP A 145 -7.07 -11.94 15.42
CA ASP A 145 -6.46 -10.91 16.30
C ASP A 145 -5.80 -11.55 17.52
N GLU A 146 -6.47 -12.47 18.21
CA GLU A 146 -5.89 -13.17 19.35
C GLU A 146 -4.63 -13.94 18.98
N VAL A 147 -4.66 -14.66 17.85
CA VAL A 147 -3.50 -15.43 17.36
C VAL A 147 -2.34 -14.52 16.98
N PHE A 148 -2.59 -13.39 16.29
CA PHE A 148 -1.52 -12.46 15.92
C PHE A 148 -0.89 -11.77 17.12
N ARG A 149 -1.69 -11.30 18.08
CA ARG A 149 -1.15 -10.71 19.31
C ARG A 149 -0.29 -11.69 20.11
N SER A 150 -0.73 -12.95 20.20
CA SER A 150 0.05 -14.00 20.83
C SER A 150 1.33 -14.30 20.05
N TYR A 151 1.30 -14.23 18.72
CA TYR A 151 2.49 -14.41 17.89
C TYR A 151 3.50 -13.27 18.07
N ILE A 152 3.05 -12.01 18.07
CA ILE A 152 3.88 -10.84 18.36
C ILE A 152 4.56 -11.01 19.73
N ALA A 153 3.80 -11.35 20.76
CA ALA A 153 4.31 -11.47 22.12
C ALA A 153 5.21 -12.71 22.32
N SER A 154 5.17 -13.69 21.43
CA SER A 154 6.02 -14.88 21.46
C SER A 154 7.38 -14.70 20.76
N ASP A 155 7.56 -13.60 20.03
CA ASP A 155 8.84 -13.22 19.43
C ASP A 155 9.73 -12.63 20.54
N GLU A 156 10.78 -13.39 20.94
CA GLU A 156 11.64 -13.02 22.07
C GLU A 156 12.36 -11.68 21.83
N ASP A 157 12.87 -11.45 20.61
CA ASP A 157 13.62 -10.24 20.27
C ASP A 157 12.71 -9.00 20.30
N LEU A 158 11.48 -9.12 19.76
CA LEU A 158 10.51 -8.03 19.76
C LEU A 158 9.96 -7.74 21.17
N TYR A 159 9.67 -8.79 21.95
CA TYR A 159 9.19 -8.65 23.32
C TYR A 159 10.24 -8.00 24.23
N ASP A 160 11.49 -8.48 24.18
CA ASP A 160 12.58 -7.95 25.00
C ASP A 160 12.86 -6.47 24.66
N ALA A 161 12.88 -6.11 23.37
CA ALA A 161 13.01 -4.72 22.95
C ALA A 161 11.84 -3.84 23.44
N ALA A 162 10.62 -4.35 23.36
CA ALA A 162 9.44 -3.65 23.85
C ALA A 162 9.48 -3.46 25.37
N LEU A 163 9.88 -4.45 26.13
CA LEU A 163 10.00 -4.39 27.58
C LEU A 163 11.06 -3.38 28.00
N GLU A 164 12.23 -3.36 27.34
CA GLU A 164 13.29 -2.39 27.60
C GLU A 164 12.80 -0.95 27.39
N CYS A 165 12.04 -0.72 26.30
CA CYS A 165 11.44 0.61 26.03
C CYS A 165 10.42 1.02 27.10
N VAL A 166 9.56 0.12 27.55
CA VAL A 166 8.59 0.42 28.63
C VAL A 166 9.29 0.72 29.95
N GLU A 167 10.39 0.03 30.28
CA GLU A 167 11.17 0.30 31.48
C GLU A 167 11.93 1.63 31.42
N GLU A 168 12.46 2.01 30.24
CA GLU A 168 13.23 3.24 30.07
C GLU A 168 12.37 4.49 29.89
N TYR A 169 11.21 4.36 29.20
CA TYR A 169 10.33 5.46 28.80
C TYR A 169 8.90 5.30 29.34
N GLU A 170 8.74 4.85 30.57
CA GLU A 170 7.46 4.52 31.20
C GLU A 170 6.39 5.61 31.02
N ASP A 171 6.79 6.88 31.17
CA ASP A 171 5.87 8.04 31.07
C ASP A 171 5.43 8.34 29.61
N GLU A 172 6.12 7.81 28.60
CA GLU A 172 5.84 8.05 27.18
C GLU A 172 5.04 6.92 26.54
N CYS A 173 5.12 5.70 27.08
CA CYS A 173 4.42 4.53 26.57
C CYS A 173 2.94 4.56 26.96
N GLU A 174 2.06 4.27 26.00
CA GLU A 174 0.62 4.16 26.23
C GLU A 174 0.21 2.79 26.82
N ILE A 175 1.06 1.78 26.64
CA ILE A 175 0.83 0.42 27.14
C ILE A 175 1.97 0.01 28.07
N HIS A 176 1.61 -0.78 29.10
CA HIS A 176 2.54 -1.31 30.10
C HIS A 176 2.29 -2.80 30.27
N PHE A 177 3.35 -3.57 30.42
CA PHE A 177 3.33 -5.02 30.57
C PHE A 177 4.60 -5.51 31.23
N SER A 178 4.58 -6.72 31.77
CA SER A 178 5.72 -7.37 32.42
C SER A 178 5.87 -8.81 31.98
N THR A 179 4.91 -9.35 31.24
CA THR A 179 4.94 -10.69 30.68
C THR A 179 4.49 -10.70 29.22
N PRO A 180 4.85 -11.70 28.42
CA PRO A 180 4.38 -11.81 27.05
C PRO A 180 2.85 -11.85 26.94
N GLU A 181 2.17 -12.48 27.88
CA GLU A 181 0.70 -12.54 27.92
C GLU A 181 0.09 -11.14 28.13
N GLU A 182 0.68 -10.35 29.03
CA GLU A 182 0.27 -8.97 29.28
C GLU A 182 0.55 -8.09 28.06
N PHE A 183 1.66 -8.30 27.35
CA PHE A 183 1.95 -7.59 26.09
C PHE A 183 0.91 -7.93 25.01
N ALA A 184 0.60 -9.21 24.81
CA ALA A 184 -0.46 -9.61 23.90
C ALA A 184 -1.82 -8.98 24.24
N ASP A 185 -2.16 -8.89 25.54
CA ASP A 185 -3.39 -8.26 26.00
C ASP A 185 -3.37 -6.72 25.81
N ALA A 186 -2.24 -6.08 26.01
CA ALA A 186 -2.06 -4.64 25.78
C ALA A 186 -2.24 -4.21 24.32
N LEU A 187 -1.95 -5.11 23.37
CA LEU A 187 -2.18 -4.88 21.93
C LEU A 187 -3.66 -5.07 21.52
N LYS A 188 -4.54 -5.50 22.41
CA LYS A 188 -5.96 -5.70 22.10
C LYS A 188 -6.63 -4.39 21.71
N GLY A 189 -7.34 -4.43 20.56
CA GLY A 189 -8.00 -3.25 20.00
C GLY A 189 -7.05 -2.26 19.32
N ARG A 190 -5.79 -2.62 19.08
CA ARG A 190 -4.77 -1.78 18.42
C ARG A 190 -4.47 -2.18 16.99
N MET A 191 -5.19 -3.14 16.42
CA MET A 191 -5.09 -3.43 15.00
C MET A 191 -5.48 -2.20 14.18
N LYS A 192 -4.62 -1.79 13.25
CA LYS A 192 -4.75 -0.59 12.40
C LYS A 192 -5.19 -0.93 10.98
N TYR A 193 -4.55 -1.93 10.41
CA TYR A 193 -4.80 -2.27 9.01
C TYR A 193 -4.53 -3.75 8.70
N ILE A 194 -5.07 -4.15 7.56
CA ILE A 194 -4.63 -5.34 6.83
C ILE A 194 -4.28 -4.94 5.40
N PHE A 195 -3.13 -5.39 4.91
CA PHE A 195 -2.69 -5.24 3.53
C PHE A 195 -2.64 -6.59 2.85
N VAL A 196 -3.52 -6.85 1.90
CA VAL A 196 -3.61 -8.14 1.19
C VAL A 196 -2.98 -8.02 -0.19
N ASN A 197 -1.92 -8.77 -0.42
CA ASN A 197 -1.23 -8.84 -1.69
C ASN A 197 -2.01 -9.66 -2.74
N GLN A 198 -1.75 -9.40 -4.01
CA GLN A 198 -2.37 -10.08 -5.16
C GLN A 198 -2.18 -11.62 -5.13
N ASN A 199 -1.05 -12.08 -4.59
CA ASN A 199 -0.74 -13.50 -4.43
C ASN A 199 -1.45 -14.18 -3.25
N GLY A 200 -2.19 -13.40 -2.42
CA GLY A 200 -2.92 -13.85 -1.25
C GLY A 200 -2.09 -13.95 0.03
N SER A 201 -0.83 -13.50 0.04
CA SER A 201 -0.14 -13.18 1.29
C SER A 201 -0.70 -11.88 1.85
N TYR A 202 -0.52 -11.62 3.14
CA TYR A 202 -0.99 -10.38 3.75
C TYR A 202 -0.17 -9.97 4.96
N THR A 203 -0.22 -8.70 5.29
CA THR A 203 0.39 -8.10 6.48
C THR A 203 -0.71 -7.53 7.35
N VAL A 204 -0.61 -7.70 8.66
CA VAL A 204 -1.52 -7.08 9.64
C VAL A 204 -0.70 -6.14 10.51
N GLY A 205 -1.08 -4.86 10.53
CA GLY A 205 -0.39 -3.83 11.31
C GLY A 205 -1.13 -3.50 12.60
N TYR A 206 -0.35 -3.37 13.68
CA TYR A 206 -0.80 -2.96 15.00
C TYR A 206 -0.13 -1.64 15.39
N ASP A 207 -0.87 -0.80 16.09
CA ASP A 207 -0.33 0.34 16.82
C ASP A 207 0.51 -0.19 18.00
N ASP A 208 1.74 0.30 18.11
CA ASP A 208 2.69 -0.15 19.12
C ASP A 208 2.41 0.38 20.54
N GLY A 209 1.43 1.28 20.69
CA GLY A 209 1.17 1.94 21.96
C GLY A 209 2.31 2.82 22.44
N TYR A 210 3.04 3.39 21.49
CA TYR A 210 4.21 4.24 21.69
C TYR A 210 5.43 3.52 22.29
N VAL A 211 5.40 2.19 22.32
CA VAL A 211 6.53 1.39 22.83
C VAL A 211 7.77 1.54 21.96
N PHE A 212 7.59 1.63 20.65
CA PHE A 212 8.67 1.86 19.68
C PHE A 212 8.64 3.27 19.09
N GLY A 213 8.14 4.27 19.86
CA GLY A 213 8.10 5.67 19.44
C GLY A 213 7.06 5.98 18.38
N GLY A 214 5.97 5.20 18.30
CA GLY A 214 4.85 5.37 17.38
C GLY A 214 5.07 4.71 16.03
N HIS A 215 5.95 3.72 15.95
CA HIS A 215 6.05 2.79 14.84
C HIS A 215 4.90 1.78 14.85
N GLU A 216 4.75 1.01 13.78
CA GLU A 216 3.76 -0.06 13.72
C GLU A 216 4.44 -1.42 13.94
N ILE A 217 3.70 -2.37 14.51
CA ILE A 217 4.14 -3.77 14.61
C ILE A 217 3.40 -4.55 13.53
N ASP A 218 4.15 -5.04 12.55
CA ASP A 218 3.61 -5.78 11.44
C ASP A 218 3.78 -7.29 11.60
N VAL A 219 2.73 -8.05 11.30
CA VAL A 219 2.78 -9.51 11.18
C VAL A 219 2.60 -9.90 9.73
N ASP A 220 3.62 -10.48 9.13
CA ASP A 220 3.56 -11.00 7.77
C ASP A 220 3.02 -12.44 7.73
N VAL A 221 2.07 -12.68 6.83
CA VAL A 221 1.45 -13.99 6.60
C VAL A 221 1.63 -14.39 5.14
N ASN A 222 2.15 -15.57 4.90
CA ASN A 222 2.35 -16.06 3.54
C ASN A 222 1.02 -16.48 2.87
N SER A 223 1.09 -16.79 1.58
CA SER A 223 -0.09 -17.17 0.78
C SER A 223 -0.74 -18.51 1.15
N LYS A 224 -0.18 -19.23 2.12
CA LYS A 224 -0.76 -20.45 2.72
C LYS A 224 -1.44 -20.18 4.06
N GLY A 225 -1.36 -18.93 4.58
CA GLY A 225 -1.91 -18.54 5.87
C GLY A 225 -0.98 -18.82 7.05
N GLU A 226 0.32 -19.06 6.82
CA GLU A 226 1.32 -19.27 7.86
C GLU A 226 1.98 -17.92 8.21
N MET A 227 2.07 -17.57 9.48
CA MET A 227 2.82 -16.42 9.96
C MET A 227 4.31 -16.62 9.71
N VAL A 228 4.98 -15.59 9.22
CA VAL A 228 6.38 -15.64 8.78
C VAL A 228 7.28 -14.88 9.74
N CYS A 229 6.89 -13.67 10.09
CA CYS A 229 7.61 -12.82 11.04
C CYS A 229 6.66 -11.81 11.70
N ALA A 230 7.07 -11.30 12.84
CA ALA A 230 6.59 -10.07 13.43
C ALA A 230 7.76 -9.09 13.48
N GLU A 231 7.55 -7.84 13.07
CA GLU A 231 8.63 -6.84 13.04
C GLU A 231 8.09 -5.43 13.26
N MET A 232 8.92 -4.56 13.81
CA MET A 232 8.66 -3.12 13.89
C MET A 232 8.94 -2.46 12.54
N ARG A 233 8.03 -1.57 12.08
CA ARG A 233 8.18 -0.77 10.85
C ARG A 233 7.94 0.71 11.05
#